data_1206de261270721d6a75f6277d7ad925
#
_entry.id   1206de261270721d6a75f6277d7ad925
#
_cell.length_a   1.000
_cell.length_b   1.000
_cell.length_c   1.000
_cell.angle_alpha   90.00
_cell.angle_beta   90.00
_cell.angle_gamma   90.00
#
_symmetry.space_group_name_H-M   'P 1'
#
loop_
_entity.id
_entity.type
_entity.pdbx_description
1 polymer ?
#
loop_
_entity_poly.entity_id
_entity_poly.type
_entity_poly.pdbx_seq_one_letter_code
_entity_poly.pdbx_strand_id
1 'polypeptide(L)'
;MNYIKEVVSGVKTLINGMKVTGYYISHPKEIITQQYPENKDTLKMMDRFRGEVIMPHDENNEHACTGCQACEIACPNGSIEIIHDRVLDEETGKKKKTIIKHIYHLSMCTMCNLCIPACPTNAIIMGQNFEHAVFDRSKLTKVLNRPGSKLRAGVEEE
;
A
#
# COMPACT_ATOMS: atom_id res chain seq x y z
N MET A 1 7.96 -58.27 -6.66
CA MET A 1 8.30 -56.85 -6.84
C MET A 1 9.40 -56.79 -7.88
N ASN A 2 9.20 -56.06 -8.99
CA ASN A 2 10.21 -56.01 -10.04
C ASN A 2 11.11 -54.79 -9.80
N TYR A 3 12.20 -55.03 -9.03
CA TYR A 3 13.20 -54.00 -8.74
C TYR A 3 13.66 -53.19 -9.98
N ILE A 4 13.85 -53.88 -11.11
CA ILE A 4 14.22 -53.24 -12.38
C ILE A 4 13.17 -52.22 -12.84
N LYS A 5 11.88 -52.52 -12.70
CA LYS A 5 10.79 -51.60 -13.10
C LYS A 5 10.78 -50.35 -12.21
N GLU A 6 11.06 -50.48 -10.93
CA GLU A 6 11.14 -49.36 -9.99
C GLU A 6 12.30 -48.45 -10.32
N VAL A 7 13.47 -49.03 -10.60
CA VAL A 7 14.67 -48.29 -11.02
C VAL A 7 14.42 -47.54 -12.34
N VAL A 8 13.84 -48.20 -13.33
CA VAL A 8 13.51 -47.56 -14.62
C VAL A 8 12.50 -46.45 -14.45
N SER A 9 11.50 -46.65 -13.60
CA SER A 9 10.49 -45.61 -13.28
C SER A 9 11.15 -44.40 -12.58
N GLY A 10 12.07 -44.65 -11.65
CA GLY A 10 12.83 -43.58 -10.98
C GLY A 10 13.67 -42.76 -11.94
N VAL A 11 14.43 -43.43 -12.82
CA VAL A 11 15.23 -42.73 -13.85
C VAL A 11 14.35 -41.93 -14.81
N LYS A 12 13.21 -42.48 -15.22
CA LYS A 12 12.26 -41.77 -16.11
C LYS A 12 11.69 -40.49 -15.46
N THR A 13 11.34 -40.55 -14.17
CA THR A 13 10.85 -39.40 -13.40
C THR A 13 11.94 -38.32 -13.25
N LEU A 14 13.18 -38.73 -13.01
CA LEU A 14 14.32 -37.81 -12.94
C LEU A 14 14.52 -37.07 -14.28
N ILE A 15 14.54 -37.83 -15.38
CA ILE A 15 14.68 -37.23 -16.73
C ILE A 15 13.54 -36.27 -17.03
N ASN A 16 12.30 -36.60 -16.63
CA ASN A 16 11.17 -35.69 -16.81
C ASN A 16 11.32 -34.40 -16.02
N GLY A 17 11.79 -34.49 -14.77
CA GLY A 17 12.08 -33.27 -13.97
C GLY A 17 13.18 -32.42 -14.60
N MET A 18 14.25 -33.04 -15.10
CA MET A 18 15.35 -32.34 -15.78
C MET A 18 14.89 -31.68 -17.10
N LYS A 19 13.94 -32.25 -17.81
CA LYS A 19 13.37 -31.62 -19.03
C LYS A 19 12.65 -30.31 -18.69
N VAL A 20 11.88 -30.25 -17.59
CA VAL A 20 11.17 -29.05 -17.16
C VAL A 20 12.15 -27.95 -16.80
N THR A 21 13.17 -28.25 -16.00
CA THR A 21 14.19 -27.24 -15.65
C THR A 21 15.01 -26.80 -16.84
N GLY A 22 15.38 -27.71 -17.74
CA GLY A 22 16.09 -27.41 -18.98
C GLY A 22 15.28 -26.52 -19.94
N TYR A 23 13.97 -26.69 -19.94
CA TYR A 23 13.09 -25.82 -20.71
C TYR A 23 13.21 -24.35 -20.26
N TYR A 24 13.11 -24.07 -18.96
CA TYR A 24 13.22 -22.70 -18.43
C TYR A 24 14.62 -22.10 -18.61
N ILE A 25 15.68 -22.92 -18.60
CA ILE A 25 17.03 -22.44 -18.90
C ILE A 25 17.13 -21.95 -20.35
N SER A 26 16.47 -22.64 -21.28
CA SER A 26 16.47 -22.26 -22.70
C SER A 26 15.46 -21.16 -23.06
N HIS A 27 14.48 -20.89 -22.15
CA HIS A 27 13.42 -19.89 -22.36
C HIS A 27 13.39 -18.84 -21.22
N PRO A 28 14.47 -18.03 -21.04
CA PRO A 28 14.56 -17.09 -19.92
C PRO A 28 13.48 -15.99 -19.94
N LYS A 29 12.85 -15.73 -21.09
CA LYS A 29 11.76 -14.76 -21.23
C LYS A 29 10.45 -15.21 -20.57
N GLU A 30 10.29 -16.50 -20.30
CA GLU A 30 9.10 -17.05 -19.65
C GLU A 30 9.21 -17.09 -18.12
N ILE A 31 10.37 -16.69 -17.58
CA ILE A 31 10.61 -16.63 -16.15
C ILE A 31 9.87 -15.43 -15.56
N ILE A 32 8.84 -15.70 -14.74
CA ILE A 32 8.02 -14.67 -14.07
C ILE A 32 8.67 -14.19 -12.76
N THR A 33 9.63 -14.95 -12.23
CA THR A 33 10.30 -14.65 -10.96
C THR A 33 11.00 -13.29 -11.03
N GLN A 34 10.65 -12.41 -10.10
CA GLN A 34 11.30 -11.10 -9.95
C GLN A 34 12.66 -11.28 -9.27
N GLN A 35 13.69 -10.72 -9.87
CA GLN A 35 15.05 -10.75 -9.31
C GLN A 35 15.25 -9.52 -8.42
N TYR A 36 14.75 -9.60 -7.21
CA TYR A 36 14.95 -8.57 -6.21
C TYR A 36 16.25 -8.85 -5.41
N PRO A 37 17.13 -7.86 -5.14
CA PRO A 37 16.91 -6.41 -5.29
C PRO A 37 17.36 -5.81 -6.65
N GLU A 38 17.86 -6.59 -7.60
CA GLU A 38 18.48 -6.09 -8.84
C GLU A 38 17.50 -5.31 -9.72
N ASN A 39 16.20 -5.69 -9.69
CA ASN A 39 15.16 -5.03 -10.46
C ASN A 39 14.34 -3.99 -9.70
N LYS A 40 14.81 -3.55 -8.53
CA LYS A 40 14.06 -2.66 -7.63
C LYS A 40 13.52 -1.41 -8.32
N ASP A 41 14.33 -0.77 -9.16
CA ASP A 41 13.96 0.50 -9.81
C ASP A 41 12.92 0.32 -10.93
N THR A 42 12.77 -0.89 -11.45
CA THR A 42 11.82 -1.22 -12.51
C THR A 42 10.62 -2.01 -12.03
N LEU A 43 10.64 -2.43 -10.76
CA LEU A 43 9.63 -3.26 -10.16
C LEU A 43 8.30 -2.49 -10.03
N LYS A 44 7.27 -2.97 -10.74
CA LYS A 44 5.90 -2.53 -10.55
C LYS A 44 5.10 -3.64 -9.89
N MET A 45 4.50 -3.33 -8.76
CA MET A 45 3.54 -4.23 -8.14
C MET A 45 2.22 -4.22 -8.92
N MET A 46 1.43 -5.26 -8.75
CA MET A 46 0.11 -5.35 -9.37
C MET A 46 -0.80 -4.22 -8.86
N ASP A 47 -1.81 -3.81 -9.63
CA ASP A 47 -2.70 -2.68 -9.32
C ASP A 47 -3.43 -2.82 -7.97
N ARG A 48 -3.66 -4.07 -7.52
CA ARG A 48 -4.30 -4.35 -6.23
C ARG A 48 -3.32 -4.55 -5.08
N PHE A 49 -2.05 -4.19 -5.27
CA PHE A 49 -1.04 -4.30 -4.23
C PHE A 49 -1.35 -3.36 -3.05
N ARG A 50 -1.10 -3.83 -1.84
CA ARG A 50 -1.38 -3.11 -0.59
C ARG A 50 -0.09 -2.94 0.19
N GLY A 51 0.69 -1.91 -0.14
CA GLY A 51 1.96 -1.63 0.52
C GLY A 51 1.78 -0.83 1.80
N GLU A 52 1.34 0.39 1.68
CA GLU A 52 1.07 1.29 2.82
C GLU A 52 0.01 2.31 2.43
N VAL A 53 -0.64 2.91 3.42
CA VAL A 53 -1.58 4.01 3.18
C VAL A 53 -0.79 5.29 2.91
N ILE A 54 -1.10 5.95 1.81
CA ILE A 54 -0.51 7.25 1.44
C ILE A 54 -1.62 8.25 1.13
N MET A 55 -1.31 9.53 1.33
CA MET A 55 -2.15 10.66 0.94
C MET A 55 -1.49 11.34 -0.27
N PRO A 56 -2.07 11.21 -1.47
CA PRO A 56 -1.58 11.93 -2.65
C PRO A 56 -1.70 13.44 -2.46
N HIS A 57 -0.67 14.15 -2.91
CA HIS A 57 -0.65 15.61 -2.95
C HIS A 57 -0.37 16.03 -4.39
N ASP A 58 -1.04 17.07 -4.84
CA ASP A 58 -0.80 17.69 -6.13
C ASP A 58 0.50 18.49 -6.13
N GLU A 59 0.86 19.04 -7.30
CA GLU A 59 2.06 19.88 -7.48
C GLU A 59 2.02 21.13 -6.59
N ASN A 60 0.83 21.63 -6.27
CA ASN A 60 0.60 22.76 -5.38
C ASN A 60 0.59 22.40 -3.88
N ASN A 61 0.96 21.14 -3.54
CA ASN A 61 0.89 20.59 -2.19
C ASN A 61 -0.54 20.59 -1.61
N GLU A 62 -1.54 20.31 -2.46
CA GLU A 62 -2.94 20.20 -2.06
C GLU A 62 -3.36 18.73 -1.90
N HIS A 63 -4.23 18.46 -0.94
CA HIS A 63 -4.80 17.14 -0.66
C HIS A 63 -6.33 17.20 -0.66
N ALA A 64 -6.97 16.03 -0.80
CA ALA A 64 -8.44 15.92 -0.80
C ALA A 64 -9.05 15.57 0.58
N CYS A 65 -8.24 15.53 1.66
CA CYS A 65 -8.71 15.11 2.97
C CYS A 65 -9.43 16.25 3.70
N THR A 66 -10.69 16.06 4.04
CA THR A 66 -11.52 17.02 4.81
C THR A 66 -11.41 16.86 6.33
N GLY A 67 -10.78 15.76 6.81
CA GLY A 67 -10.69 15.46 8.25
C GLY A 67 -11.99 14.86 8.83
N CYS A 68 -12.82 14.22 8.00
CA CYS A 68 -14.12 13.65 8.40
C CYS A 68 -14.05 12.47 9.37
N GLN A 69 -12.87 11.88 9.60
CA GLN A 69 -12.60 10.73 10.50
C GLN A 69 -13.21 9.39 10.02
N ALA A 70 -13.81 9.31 8.85
CA ALA A 70 -14.40 8.07 8.36
C ALA A 70 -13.40 6.91 8.25
N CYS A 71 -12.16 7.19 7.83
CA CYS A 71 -11.08 6.19 7.75
C CYS A 71 -10.57 5.75 9.13
N GLU A 72 -10.59 6.61 10.14
CA GLU A 72 -10.27 6.29 11.52
C GLU A 72 -11.30 5.34 12.12
N ILE A 73 -12.59 5.65 11.96
CA ILE A 73 -13.72 4.81 12.42
C ILE A 73 -13.73 3.45 11.70
N ALA A 74 -13.41 3.42 10.41
CA ALA A 74 -13.37 2.18 9.62
C ALA A 74 -12.17 1.29 9.93
N CYS A 75 -11.16 1.78 10.67
CA CYS A 75 -9.95 1.04 10.96
C CYS A 75 -10.13 0.12 12.17
N PRO A 76 -10.15 -1.23 12.00
CA PRO A 76 -10.36 -2.15 13.11
C PRO A 76 -9.21 -2.16 14.13
N ASN A 77 -8.01 -1.74 13.71
CA ASN A 77 -6.81 -1.78 14.54
C ASN A 77 -6.42 -0.42 15.13
N GLY A 78 -7.19 0.65 14.87
CA GLY A 78 -6.83 1.99 15.31
C GLY A 78 -5.51 2.49 14.73
N SER A 79 -5.17 2.08 13.51
CA SER A 79 -3.91 2.48 12.85
C SER A 79 -3.91 3.89 12.30
N ILE A 80 -5.07 4.56 12.28
CA ILE A 80 -5.25 5.91 11.76
C ILE A 80 -5.80 6.78 12.88
N GLU A 81 -5.19 7.94 13.06
CA GLU A 81 -5.63 8.97 14.00
C GLU A 81 -5.69 10.31 13.28
N ILE A 82 -6.81 11.02 13.39
CA ILE A 82 -7.01 12.31 12.73
C ILE A 82 -7.15 13.41 13.78
N ILE A 83 -6.17 14.29 13.81
CA ILE A 83 -6.21 15.51 14.59
C ILE A 83 -6.75 16.62 13.70
N HIS A 84 -7.92 17.15 14.06
CA HIS A 84 -8.60 18.23 13.34
C HIS A 84 -8.88 19.41 14.26
N ASP A 85 -8.96 20.60 13.68
CA ASP A 85 -9.44 21.80 14.33
C ASP A 85 -10.74 22.28 13.69
N ARG A 86 -11.53 23.07 14.42
CA ARG A 86 -12.76 23.70 13.93
C ARG A 86 -12.49 25.16 13.67
N VAL A 87 -12.24 25.49 12.42
CA VAL A 87 -12.04 26.87 11.99
C VAL A 87 -13.38 27.44 11.54
N LEU A 88 -13.68 28.67 11.98
CA LEU A 88 -14.83 29.43 11.46
C LEU A 88 -14.47 29.94 10.06
N ASP A 89 -15.24 29.55 9.08
CA ASP A 89 -15.12 30.07 7.73
C ASP A 89 -15.63 31.52 7.74
N GLU A 90 -14.80 32.49 7.42
CA GLU A 90 -15.12 33.92 7.47
C GLU A 90 -16.20 34.30 6.43
N GLU A 91 -16.29 33.53 5.33
CA GLU A 91 -17.27 33.82 4.25
C GLU A 91 -18.67 33.24 4.52
N THR A 92 -18.77 32.09 5.17
CA THR A 92 -20.05 31.39 5.37
C THR A 92 -20.52 31.35 6.84
N GLY A 93 -19.69 31.75 7.79
CA GLY A 93 -19.99 31.71 9.22
C GLY A 93 -20.17 30.28 9.80
N LYS A 94 -19.92 29.25 8.99
CA LYS A 94 -20.03 27.85 9.40
C LYS A 94 -18.70 27.33 9.94
N LYS A 95 -18.79 26.47 10.96
CA LYS A 95 -17.60 25.77 11.48
C LYS A 95 -17.19 24.68 10.51
N LYS A 96 -16.06 24.85 9.83
CA LYS A 96 -15.46 23.85 8.96
C LYS A 96 -14.39 23.07 9.71
N LYS A 97 -14.40 21.76 9.59
CA LYS A 97 -13.32 20.93 10.13
C LYS A 97 -12.09 21.06 9.21
N THR A 98 -10.96 21.38 9.78
CA THR A 98 -9.70 21.43 9.05
C THR A 98 -8.73 20.44 9.67
N ILE A 99 -8.13 19.62 8.84
CA ILE A 99 -7.15 18.64 9.30
C ILE A 99 -5.86 19.34 9.72
N ILE A 100 -5.37 19.03 10.93
CA ILE A 100 -4.05 19.43 11.40
C ILE A 100 -3.04 18.35 11.08
N LYS A 101 -3.34 17.09 11.49
CA LYS A 101 -2.47 15.93 11.25
C LYS A 101 -3.29 14.69 10.94
N HIS A 102 -2.86 13.97 9.92
CA HIS A 102 -3.31 12.61 9.64
C HIS A 102 -2.18 11.65 10.02
N ILE A 103 -2.29 11.06 11.19
CA ILE A 103 -1.27 10.17 11.73
C ILE A 103 -1.61 8.73 11.32
N TYR A 104 -0.61 8.04 10.80
CA TYR A 104 -0.72 6.65 10.35
C TYR A 104 0.34 5.78 11.03
N HIS A 105 -0.12 4.81 11.82
CA HIS A 105 0.70 3.84 12.52
C HIS A 105 0.85 2.57 11.69
N LEU A 106 1.86 2.54 10.82
CA LEU A 106 2.12 1.39 9.94
C LEU A 106 2.35 0.10 10.75
N SER A 107 2.97 0.19 11.93
CA SER A 107 3.21 -0.97 12.81
C SER A 107 1.94 -1.67 13.31
N MET A 108 0.80 -1.01 13.26
CA MET A 108 -0.50 -1.55 13.69
C MET A 108 -1.38 -1.94 12.49
N CYS A 109 -1.01 -1.51 11.30
CA CYS A 109 -1.81 -1.70 10.10
C CYS A 109 -1.71 -3.13 9.57
N THR A 110 -2.84 -3.79 9.34
CA THR A 110 -2.94 -5.12 8.70
C THR A 110 -3.13 -5.04 7.19
N MET A 111 -3.05 -3.85 6.59
CA MET A 111 -3.23 -3.61 5.14
C MET A 111 -4.54 -4.18 4.58
N CYS A 112 -5.61 -4.17 5.40
CA CYS A 112 -6.92 -4.72 5.05
C CYS A 112 -7.67 -3.93 3.97
N ASN A 113 -7.27 -2.66 3.74
CA ASN A 113 -7.88 -1.76 2.75
C ASN A 113 -9.29 -1.24 3.11
N LEU A 114 -9.77 -1.36 4.33
CA LEU A 114 -11.11 -0.88 4.71
C LEU A 114 -11.21 0.65 4.76
N CYS A 115 -10.11 1.34 5.08
CA CYS A 115 -10.08 2.80 5.17
C CYS A 115 -10.21 3.51 3.80
N ILE A 116 -9.79 2.86 2.70
CA ILE A 116 -9.83 3.47 1.37
C ILE A 116 -11.28 3.67 0.87
N PRO A 117 -12.12 2.62 0.78
CA PRO A 117 -13.51 2.81 0.36
C PRO A 117 -14.37 3.57 1.37
N ALA A 118 -13.93 3.70 2.63
CA ALA A 118 -14.61 4.51 3.64
C ALA A 118 -14.36 6.02 3.45
N CYS A 119 -13.37 6.42 2.66
CA CYS A 119 -13.04 7.81 2.42
C CYS A 119 -13.96 8.40 1.33
N PRO A 120 -14.84 9.37 1.64
CA PRO A 120 -15.78 9.92 0.67
C PRO A 120 -15.08 10.71 -0.44
N THR A 121 -13.92 11.31 -0.13
CA THR A 121 -13.18 12.17 -1.07
C THR A 121 -12.03 11.45 -1.76
N ASN A 122 -11.86 10.13 -1.54
CA ASN A 122 -10.71 9.35 -2.04
C ASN A 122 -9.35 10.01 -1.71
N ALA A 123 -9.24 10.63 -0.54
CA ALA A 123 -8.05 11.36 -0.11
C ALA A 123 -6.86 10.45 0.22
N ILE A 124 -7.09 9.17 0.43
CA ILE A 124 -6.06 8.18 0.74
C ILE A 124 -6.12 7.01 -0.23
N ILE A 125 -4.95 6.46 -0.55
CA ILE A 125 -4.81 5.30 -1.44
C ILE A 125 -3.76 4.34 -0.89
N MET A 126 -3.71 3.11 -1.42
CA MET A 126 -2.62 2.18 -1.16
C MET A 126 -1.43 2.50 -2.06
N GLY A 127 -0.27 2.68 -1.43
CA GLY A 127 0.99 2.91 -2.12
C GLY A 127 1.68 1.61 -2.55
N GLN A 128 2.72 1.77 -3.36
CA GLN A 128 3.52 0.66 -3.92
C GLN A 128 4.72 0.28 -3.03
N ASN A 129 5.01 1.08 -1.99
CA ASN A 129 6.15 0.82 -1.12
C ASN A 129 5.88 -0.37 -0.20
N PHE A 130 6.83 -1.31 -0.15
CA PHE A 130 6.77 -2.52 0.68
C PHE A 130 7.99 -2.67 1.59
N GLU A 131 8.99 -1.81 1.44
CA GLU A 131 10.20 -1.84 2.29
C GLU A 131 9.97 -1.03 3.55
N HIS A 132 9.55 -1.71 4.61
CA HIS A 132 9.22 -1.09 5.90
C HIS A 132 10.17 -1.47 7.03
N ALA A 133 11.32 -2.07 6.69
CA ALA A 133 12.33 -2.44 7.69
C ALA A 133 13.03 -1.18 8.21
N VAL A 134 12.90 -0.93 9.50
CA VAL A 134 13.50 0.22 10.18
C VAL A 134 14.11 -0.19 11.52
N PHE A 135 15.16 0.49 11.98
CA PHE A 135 15.78 0.24 13.27
C PHE A 135 14.96 0.78 14.45
N ASP A 136 14.21 1.86 14.23
CA ASP A 136 13.44 2.52 15.26
C ASP A 136 11.94 2.46 14.91
N ARG A 137 11.14 1.95 15.85
CA ARG A 137 9.69 1.83 15.70
C ARG A 137 8.98 3.17 15.47
N SER A 138 9.53 4.25 15.98
CA SER A 138 8.95 5.60 15.79
C SER A 138 8.84 5.99 14.32
N LYS A 139 9.74 5.49 13.46
CA LYS A 139 9.72 5.72 12.01
C LYS A 139 8.55 5.06 11.29
N LEU A 140 7.87 4.11 11.94
CA LEU A 140 6.67 3.47 11.42
C LEU A 140 5.40 4.30 11.71
N THR A 141 5.52 5.38 12.49
CA THR A 141 4.46 6.36 12.65
C THR A 141 4.70 7.49 11.66
N LYS A 142 3.81 7.61 10.69
CA LYS A 142 3.92 8.59 9.59
C LYS A 142 2.83 9.64 9.70
N VAL A 143 3.16 10.89 9.39
CA VAL A 143 2.18 11.95 9.18
C VAL A 143 1.94 12.03 7.68
N LEU A 144 0.72 11.70 7.23
CA LEU A 144 0.41 11.57 5.81
C LEU A 144 0.24 12.92 5.11
N ASN A 145 -0.29 13.93 5.80
CA ASN A 145 -0.37 15.28 5.25
C ASN A 145 0.99 15.97 5.33
N ARG A 146 1.43 16.54 4.22
CA ARG A 146 2.71 17.27 4.15
C ARG A 146 2.62 18.59 4.94
N PRO A 147 3.74 19.07 5.52
CA PRO A 147 3.77 20.38 6.15
C PRO A 147 3.34 21.47 5.17
N GLY A 148 2.43 22.38 5.61
CA GLY A 148 1.91 23.45 4.77
C GLY A 148 0.95 23.02 3.66
N SER A 149 0.51 21.75 3.65
CA SER A 149 -0.50 21.28 2.68
C SER A 149 -1.86 21.92 2.95
N LYS A 150 -2.62 22.16 1.87
CA LYS A 150 -3.95 22.77 1.91
C LYS A 150 -5.00 21.83 1.34
N LEU A 151 -6.24 22.03 1.72
CA LEU A 151 -7.35 21.33 1.11
C LEU A 151 -7.55 21.84 -0.33
N ARG A 152 -7.69 20.91 -1.28
CA ARG A 152 -7.97 21.23 -2.68
C ARG A 152 -9.31 21.96 -2.80
N ALA A 153 -9.37 23.00 -3.60
CA ALA A 153 -10.61 23.71 -3.93
C ALA A 153 -11.61 22.77 -4.62
N GLY A 154 -12.90 22.83 -4.21
CA GLY A 154 -13.97 22.01 -4.79
C GLY A 154 -14.18 20.64 -4.13
N VAL A 155 -13.47 20.32 -3.06
CA VAL A 155 -13.77 19.16 -2.21
C VAL A 155 -14.75 19.60 -1.14
N GLU A 156 -16.04 19.34 -1.35
CA GLU A 156 -17.09 19.56 -0.36
C GLU A 156 -17.36 18.28 0.41
N GLU A 157 -17.70 18.41 1.71
CA GLU A 157 -18.23 17.31 2.52
C GLU A 157 -19.69 17.08 2.09
N GLU A 158 -19.99 15.88 1.55
CA GLU A 158 -21.36 15.36 1.49
C GLU A 158 -21.85 14.89 2.86
#